data_8971ce5efff37aeb368c024bc443091f
#
_entry.id   8971ce5efff37aeb368c024bc443091f
#
_cell.length_a   1.000
_cell.length_b   1.000
_cell.length_c   1.000
_cell.angle_alpha   90.00
_cell.angle_beta   90.00
_cell.angle_gamma   90.00
#
_symmetry.space_group_name_H-M   'P 1'
#
loop_
_entity.id
_entity.type
_entity.pdbx_description
1 polymer ?
#
loop_
_entity_poly.entity_id
_entity_poly.type
_entity_poly.pdbx_seq_one_letter_code
_entity_poly.pdbx_strand_id
1 'polypeptide(L)'
;MTDTPPPGGNFPPPPPGGYPPPPPGGNYPPPPPGGYPPPPPGSGFGPPPGGSFPPPQDPSGYPPPPPPGMPTGGFGPQGGFPPPAPGYPPMGGPSVSVGDTFGWAWNKFTKNAVPLIVATLVFGVVLIALQGIINVVQMLVSPGDTSYVADDSGLSFSYASTGVAGILVAIVGWFLSLLVGAAIQSAFLGGIFDIANGQQVTVGSFFRPRNIGNVVIAGLIVGVITTIGFFLCIVPGVIASFLLMFTTIAVLDRNLAPMDAIRSSFDTAKSNVGPVLLIWLTTIALVLVGALLCGVGLLVAGPVATLMLVYTYRTLNGGFVAPAVP
;
A
#
# COMPACT_ATOMS: atom_id res chain seq x y z
N MET A 1 -21.36 21.16 -64.39
CA MET A 1 -20.45 19.99 -64.39
C MET A 1 -20.72 19.29 -63.05
N THR A 2 -21.44 18.20 -63.14
CA THR A 2 -21.94 17.39 -62.05
C THR A 2 -20.98 16.24 -61.83
N ASP A 3 -20.26 16.22 -60.69
CA ASP A 3 -19.44 15.09 -60.30
C ASP A 3 -20.24 14.14 -59.40
N THR A 4 -20.53 12.98 -59.89
CA THR A 4 -21.14 11.88 -59.22
C THR A 4 -20.07 11.07 -58.43
N PRO A 5 -20.31 10.66 -57.19
CA PRO A 5 -19.38 9.79 -56.43
C PRO A 5 -19.41 8.34 -56.96
N PRO A 6 -18.29 7.60 -56.90
CA PRO A 6 -18.21 6.22 -57.38
C PRO A 6 -18.97 5.23 -56.49
N PRO A 7 -19.46 4.09 -57.04
CA PRO A 7 -20.25 3.12 -56.33
C PRO A 7 -19.40 2.28 -55.37
N GLY A 8 -19.99 1.95 -54.21
CA GLY A 8 -19.40 1.24 -53.13
C GLY A 8 -18.91 -0.17 -53.51
N GLY A 9 -17.69 -0.49 -53.10
CA GLY A 9 -17.09 -1.83 -53.21
C GLY A 9 -17.75 -2.82 -52.24
N ASN A 10 -18.23 -3.94 -52.82
CA ASN A 10 -18.68 -5.10 -52.06
C ASN A 10 -17.51 -5.74 -51.29
N PHE A 11 -17.54 -5.67 -49.96
CA PHE A 11 -16.67 -6.51 -49.15
C PHE A 11 -17.28 -7.93 -49.07
N PRO A 12 -16.47 -8.99 -49.25
CA PRO A 12 -16.95 -10.35 -49.04
C PRO A 12 -17.25 -10.59 -47.55
N PRO A 13 -18.26 -11.43 -47.21
CA PRO A 13 -18.58 -11.76 -45.84
C PRO A 13 -17.43 -12.50 -45.16
N PRO A 14 -17.22 -12.30 -43.82
CA PRO A 14 -16.19 -13.03 -43.09
C PRO A 14 -16.46 -14.55 -43.10
N PRO A 15 -15.41 -15.40 -43.15
CA PRO A 15 -15.57 -16.83 -43.10
C PRO A 15 -16.17 -17.29 -41.77
N PRO A 16 -17.01 -18.38 -41.79
CA PRO A 16 -17.55 -18.92 -40.55
C PRO A 16 -16.41 -19.45 -39.66
N GLY A 17 -16.34 -18.93 -38.42
CA GLY A 17 -15.36 -19.34 -37.41
C GLY A 17 -15.61 -20.77 -36.95
N GLY A 18 -14.85 -21.72 -37.49
CA GLY A 18 -14.74 -23.06 -36.95
C GLY A 18 -13.77 -23.05 -35.78
N TYR A 19 -14.23 -23.39 -34.60
CA TYR A 19 -13.35 -23.71 -33.47
C TYR A 19 -12.56 -25.00 -33.81
N PRO A 20 -11.25 -25.06 -33.52
CA PRO A 20 -10.52 -26.32 -33.70
C PRO A 20 -11.09 -27.36 -32.72
N PRO A 21 -11.18 -28.64 -33.12
CA PRO A 21 -11.64 -29.72 -32.26
C PRO A 21 -10.67 -29.87 -31.06
N PRO A 22 -11.16 -30.24 -29.86
CA PRO A 22 -10.30 -30.52 -28.73
C PRO A 22 -9.35 -31.68 -29.02
N PRO A 23 -8.12 -31.68 -28.49
CA PRO A 23 -7.16 -32.77 -28.72
C PRO A 23 -7.71 -34.10 -28.19
N PRO A 24 -7.41 -35.24 -28.81
CA PRO A 24 -7.88 -36.56 -28.37
C PRO A 24 -7.33 -36.85 -26.97
N GLY A 25 -8.21 -37.34 -26.10
CA GLY A 25 -7.94 -37.62 -24.69
C GLY A 25 -6.77 -38.57 -24.48
N GLY A 26 -5.71 -38.08 -23.83
CA GLY A 26 -4.65 -38.91 -23.29
C GLY A 26 -5.20 -39.76 -22.15
N ASN A 27 -4.95 -41.08 -22.22
CA ASN A 27 -5.25 -42.03 -21.15
C ASN A 27 -4.54 -41.63 -19.85
N TYR A 28 -5.29 -41.13 -18.90
CA TYR A 28 -4.82 -41.05 -17.51
C TYR A 28 -4.92 -42.44 -16.91
N PRO A 29 -3.89 -42.96 -16.20
CA PRO A 29 -4.02 -44.20 -15.44
C PRO A 29 -5.03 -43.99 -14.31
N PRO A 30 -5.81 -45.04 -13.96
CA PRO A 30 -6.78 -44.95 -12.85
C PRO A 30 -6.04 -44.70 -11.52
N PRO A 31 -6.63 -43.94 -10.61
CA PRO A 31 -6.05 -43.73 -9.30
C PRO A 31 -5.98 -45.07 -8.53
N PRO A 32 -4.92 -45.30 -7.72
CA PRO A 32 -4.80 -46.50 -6.93
C PRO A 32 -5.93 -46.60 -5.89
N PRO A 33 -6.44 -47.81 -5.59
CA PRO A 33 -7.46 -48.01 -4.55
C PRO A 33 -6.84 -47.75 -3.17
N GLY A 34 -7.04 -46.53 -2.65
CA GLY A 34 -6.71 -46.16 -1.28
C GLY A 34 -7.86 -46.49 -0.36
N GLY A 35 -7.76 -47.60 0.33
CA GLY A 35 -8.67 -47.92 1.42
C GLY A 35 -8.47 -46.96 2.59
N TYR A 36 -9.54 -46.25 2.98
CA TYR A 36 -9.58 -45.55 4.24
C TYR A 36 -9.68 -46.57 5.39
N PRO A 37 -8.90 -46.47 6.47
CA PRO A 37 -9.10 -47.28 7.64
C PRO A 37 -10.48 -46.99 8.27
N PRO A 38 -11.18 -48.01 8.84
CA PRO A 38 -12.46 -47.81 9.49
C PRO A 38 -12.31 -46.93 10.71
N PRO A 39 -13.30 -46.07 11.04
CA PRO A 39 -13.29 -45.25 12.24
C PRO A 39 -13.33 -46.12 13.49
N PRO A 40 -12.68 -45.72 14.62
CA PRO A 40 -12.73 -46.45 15.85
C PRO A 40 -14.16 -46.49 16.43
N PRO A 41 -14.55 -47.58 17.17
CA PRO A 41 -15.88 -47.72 17.73
C PRO A 41 -16.16 -46.66 18.80
N GLY A 42 -17.30 -46.00 18.66
CA GLY A 42 -17.71 -44.83 19.40
C GLY A 42 -17.94 -45.08 20.89
N SER A 43 -17.62 -44.04 21.64
CA SER A 43 -18.21 -43.74 22.93
C SER A 43 -19.46 -42.89 22.66
N GLY A 44 -20.63 -43.39 23.03
CA GLY A 44 -21.90 -42.72 22.76
C GLY A 44 -22.03 -41.41 23.52
N PHE A 45 -22.30 -40.37 22.78
CA PHE A 45 -22.91 -39.15 23.31
C PHE A 45 -24.37 -39.14 22.84
N GLY A 46 -25.29 -39.08 23.82
CA GLY A 46 -26.71 -38.95 23.56
C GLY A 46 -27.04 -37.69 22.76
N PRO A 47 -28.19 -37.67 22.06
CA PRO A 47 -28.58 -36.53 21.24
C PRO A 47 -28.80 -35.27 22.10
N PRO A 48 -28.34 -34.08 21.66
CA PRO A 48 -28.67 -32.84 22.33
C PRO A 48 -30.18 -32.56 22.19
N PRO A 49 -30.83 -31.92 23.20
CA PRO A 49 -32.25 -31.57 23.13
C PRO A 49 -32.51 -30.60 21.99
N GLY A 50 -33.63 -30.87 21.27
CA GLY A 50 -33.99 -30.27 20.03
C GLY A 50 -33.96 -28.73 19.98
N GLY A 51 -33.12 -28.22 19.10
CA GLY A 51 -33.19 -26.85 18.59
C GLY A 51 -34.22 -26.82 17.44
N SER A 52 -35.36 -26.15 17.66
CA SER A 52 -36.37 -25.90 16.66
C SER A 52 -35.81 -25.04 15.54
N PHE A 53 -35.90 -25.51 14.29
CA PHE A 53 -35.62 -24.70 13.12
C PHE A 53 -36.70 -23.59 13.02
N PRO A 54 -36.34 -22.34 12.69
CA PRO A 54 -37.31 -21.31 12.45
C PRO A 54 -38.17 -21.67 11.21
N PRO A 55 -39.46 -21.40 11.24
CA PRO A 55 -40.33 -21.64 10.09
C PRO A 55 -39.98 -20.71 8.92
N PRO A 56 -40.30 -21.09 7.67
CA PRO A 56 -40.05 -20.27 6.50
C PRO A 56 -40.78 -18.92 6.60
N GLN A 57 -40.10 -17.84 6.26
CA GLN A 57 -40.62 -16.49 6.26
C GLN A 57 -41.66 -16.33 5.14
N ASP A 58 -42.88 -15.90 5.52
CA ASP A 58 -43.94 -15.48 4.64
C ASP A 58 -43.60 -14.12 4.00
N PRO A 59 -43.85 -13.89 2.69
CA PRO A 59 -43.48 -12.64 2.02
C PRO A 59 -44.27 -11.40 2.43
N SER A 60 -45.11 -11.44 3.45
CA SER A 60 -45.96 -10.32 3.89
C SER A 60 -45.44 -9.46 5.04
N GLY A 61 -44.17 -9.50 5.38
CA GLY A 61 -43.45 -8.42 6.09
C GLY A 61 -43.89 -8.05 7.52
N TYR A 62 -44.75 -8.82 8.22
CA TYR A 62 -45.06 -8.58 9.63
C TYR A 62 -44.39 -9.62 10.54
N PRO A 63 -43.75 -9.19 11.63
CA PRO A 63 -43.18 -10.14 12.60
C PRO A 63 -44.32 -10.88 13.33
N PRO A 64 -44.18 -12.19 13.63
CA PRO A 64 -45.17 -12.94 14.37
C PRO A 64 -45.33 -12.40 15.81
N PRO A 65 -46.54 -12.47 16.41
CA PRO A 65 -46.77 -12.04 17.78
C PRO A 65 -45.95 -12.91 18.77
N PRO A 66 -45.47 -12.33 19.88
CA PRO A 66 -44.72 -13.05 20.89
C PRO A 66 -45.60 -14.11 21.59
N PRO A 67 -45.00 -15.24 22.00
CA PRO A 67 -45.76 -16.30 22.70
C PRO A 67 -46.32 -15.81 24.05
N PRO A 68 -47.51 -16.28 24.48
CA PRO A 68 -48.13 -15.85 25.73
C PRO A 68 -47.29 -16.39 26.92
N GLY A 69 -46.80 -15.49 27.76
CA GLY A 69 -46.17 -15.86 29.04
C GLY A 69 -44.86 -15.12 29.42
N MET A 70 -44.38 -14.18 28.63
CA MET A 70 -43.28 -13.32 29.07
C MET A 70 -43.79 -12.01 29.68
N PRO A 71 -43.26 -11.57 30.84
CA PRO A 71 -43.61 -10.29 31.41
C PRO A 71 -43.16 -9.16 30.49
N THR A 72 -44.10 -8.31 30.06
CA THR A 72 -43.82 -7.07 29.33
C THR A 72 -43.15 -6.08 30.27
N GLY A 73 -41.79 -6.14 30.32
CA GLY A 73 -40.99 -5.08 30.91
C GLY A 73 -40.94 -3.89 29.96
N GLY A 74 -41.42 -2.71 30.44
CA GLY A 74 -41.61 -1.52 29.65
C GLY A 74 -40.33 -1.01 28.99
N PHE A 75 -40.46 -0.60 27.74
CA PHE A 75 -39.44 0.17 27.05
C PHE A 75 -39.43 1.60 27.60
N GLY A 76 -38.50 1.86 28.56
CA GLY A 76 -38.14 3.21 28.90
C GLY A 76 -37.03 3.70 27.90
N PRO A 77 -36.93 5.01 27.65
CA PRO A 77 -35.95 5.57 26.73
C PRO A 77 -34.57 5.70 27.38
N GLN A 78 -33.93 4.57 27.71
CA GLN A 78 -32.51 4.49 28.14
C GLN A 78 -32.01 3.05 28.00
N GLY A 79 -31.84 2.61 26.76
CA GLY A 79 -31.15 1.38 26.44
C GLY A 79 -29.64 1.57 26.48
N GLY A 80 -29.04 1.70 27.65
CA GLY A 80 -27.64 1.48 27.85
C GLY A 80 -27.34 0.01 27.59
N PHE A 81 -26.33 -0.29 26.75
CA PHE A 81 -25.81 -1.63 26.60
C PHE A 81 -25.45 -2.19 27.98
N PRO A 82 -25.70 -3.49 28.25
CA PRO A 82 -25.28 -4.09 29.52
C PRO A 82 -23.76 -3.89 29.66
N PRO A 83 -23.26 -3.59 30.88
CA PRO A 83 -21.83 -3.43 31.10
C PRO A 83 -21.11 -4.71 30.67
N PRO A 84 -19.95 -4.62 29.98
CA PRO A 84 -19.17 -5.77 29.57
C PRO A 84 -18.83 -6.61 30.81
N ALA A 85 -18.99 -7.92 30.69
CA ALA A 85 -18.65 -8.85 31.77
C ALA A 85 -17.17 -8.67 32.15
N PRO A 86 -16.82 -8.74 33.46
CA PRO A 86 -15.42 -8.63 33.89
C PRO A 86 -14.60 -9.76 33.25
N GLY A 87 -13.63 -9.42 32.40
CA GLY A 87 -12.74 -10.38 31.74
C GLY A 87 -12.73 -10.35 30.22
N TYR A 88 -13.65 -9.66 29.57
CA TYR A 88 -13.49 -9.38 28.15
C TYR A 88 -12.75 -8.05 27.97
N PRO A 89 -11.59 -8.04 27.28
CA PRO A 89 -11.00 -6.77 26.89
C PRO A 89 -12.04 -5.99 26.06
N PRO A 90 -12.13 -4.67 26.20
CA PRO A 90 -13.08 -3.89 25.41
C PRO A 90 -12.84 -4.24 23.94
N MET A 91 -13.93 -4.49 23.20
CA MET A 91 -13.89 -4.58 21.73
C MET A 91 -13.55 -3.17 21.19
N GLY A 92 -12.31 -2.73 21.46
CA GLY A 92 -11.70 -1.65 20.73
C GLY A 92 -11.50 -2.17 19.30
N GLY A 93 -11.86 -1.34 18.32
CA GLY A 93 -11.49 -1.60 16.94
C GLY A 93 -10.00 -1.93 16.83
N PRO A 94 -9.51 -2.44 15.70
CA PRO A 94 -8.15 -2.96 15.57
C PRO A 94 -7.13 -1.95 16.12
N SER A 95 -6.63 -2.20 17.32
CA SER A 95 -5.67 -1.32 18.00
C SER A 95 -4.29 -1.62 17.43
N VAL A 96 -3.72 -0.65 16.73
CA VAL A 96 -2.34 -0.73 16.24
C VAL A 96 -1.43 -0.19 17.33
N SER A 97 -0.53 -1.04 17.86
CA SER A 97 0.53 -0.60 18.77
C SER A 97 1.88 -0.51 18.05
N VAL A 98 2.75 0.38 18.51
CA VAL A 98 4.12 0.51 17.98
C VAL A 98 4.89 -0.79 18.17
N GLY A 99 4.75 -1.42 19.36
CA GLY A 99 5.46 -2.65 19.69
C GLY A 99 5.08 -3.81 18.77
N ASP A 100 3.79 -4.03 18.55
CA ASP A 100 3.30 -5.10 17.67
C ASP A 100 3.70 -4.86 16.22
N THR A 101 3.55 -3.60 15.77
CA THR A 101 3.93 -3.18 14.41
C THR A 101 5.42 -3.38 14.15
N PHE A 102 6.27 -2.92 15.08
CA PHE A 102 7.71 -3.09 14.97
C PHE A 102 8.12 -4.57 15.09
N GLY A 103 7.57 -5.30 16.06
CA GLY A 103 7.85 -6.73 16.24
C GLY A 103 7.50 -7.54 14.99
N TRP A 104 6.35 -7.28 14.39
CA TRP A 104 5.97 -7.90 13.13
C TRP A 104 6.92 -7.52 11.99
N ALA A 105 7.19 -6.22 11.81
CA ALA A 105 8.07 -5.73 10.75
C ALA A 105 9.49 -6.30 10.88
N TRP A 106 10.03 -6.35 12.09
CA TRP A 106 11.33 -6.93 12.38
C TRP A 106 11.39 -8.43 12.09
N ASN A 107 10.36 -9.18 12.51
CA ASN A 107 10.25 -10.60 12.19
C ASN A 107 10.23 -10.85 10.68
N LYS A 108 9.41 -10.10 9.93
CA LYS A 108 9.36 -10.23 8.47
C LYS A 108 10.66 -9.79 7.80
N PHE A 109 11.32 -8.74 8.31
CA PHE A 109 12.61 -8.32 7.82
C PHE A 109 13.69 -9.39 8.02
N THR A 110 13.84 -9.94 9.21
CA THR A 110 14.89 -10.92 9.52
C THR A 110 14.75 -12.21 8.70
N LYS A 111 13.51 -12.65 8.44
CA LYS A 111 13.22 -13.82 7.60
C LYS A 111 13.48 -13.56 6.10
N ASN A 112 13.49 -12.29 5.67
CA ASN A 112 13.67 -11.89 4.27
C ASN A 112 14.81 -10.87 4.11
N ALA A 113 15.80 -10.88 5.02
CA ALA A 113 16.85 -9.84 5.07
C ALA A 113 17.64 -9.73 3.77
N VAL A 114 18.07 -10.86 3.20
CA VAL A 114 18.89 -10.86 1.99
C VAL A 114 18.18 -10.19 0.80
N PRO A 115 16.98 -10.60 0.39
CA PRO A 115 16.30 -9.96 -0.73
C PRO A 115 15.96 -8.49 -0.46
N LEU A 116 15.61 -8.11 0.78
CA LEU A 116 15.30 -6.73 1.15
C LEU A 116 16.54 -5.83 1.10
N ILE A 117 17.65 -6.27 1.70
CA ILE A 117 18.90 -5.50 1.72
C ILE A 117 19.45 -5.34 0.30
N VAL A 118 19.47 -6.42 -0.49
CA VAL A 118 19.99 -6.37 -1.86
C VAL A 118 19.13 -5.45 -2.73
N ALA A 119 17.80 -5.55 -2.64
CA ALA A 119 16.91 -4.66 -3.38
C ALA A 119 17.11 -3.19 -2.98
N THR A 120 17.18 -2.89 -1.68
CA THR A 120 17.42 -1.52 -1.18
C THR A 120 18.75 -0.98 -1.63
N LEU A 121 19.80 -1.81 -1.58
CA LEU A 121 21.15 -1.41 -2.04
C LEU A 121 21.15 -1.11 -3.54
N VAL A 122 20.58 -1.99 -4.37
CA VAL A 122 20.52 -1.77 -5.82
C VAL A 122 19.74 -0.50 -6.15
N PHE A 123 18.60 -0.29 -5.52
CA PHE A 123 17.80 0.93 -5.72
C PHE A 123 18.54 2.18 -5.25
N GLY A 124 19.24 2.10 -4.11
CA GLY A 124 20.11 3.18 -3.64
C GLY A 124 21.20 3.54 -4.64
N VAL A 125 21.90 2.53 -5.20
CA VAL A 125 22.93 2.72 -6.23
C VAL A 125 22.33 3.35 -7.49
N VAL A 126 21.15 2.89 -7.95
CA VAL A 126 20.46 3.47 -9.12
C VAL A 126 20.14 4.94 -8.90
N LEU A 127 19.60 5.30 -7.73
CA LEU A 127 19.26 6.69 -7.41
C LEU A 127 20.52 7.57 -7.30
N ILE A 128 21.58 7.08 -6.66
CA ILE A 128 22.86 7.81 -6.54
C ILE A 128 23.47 8.02 -7.93
N ALA A 129 23.49 6.99 -8.78
CA ALA A 129 24.00 7.08 -10.14
C ALA A 129 23.20 8.07 -10.98
N LEU A 130 21.87 8.03 -10.90
CA LEU A 130 20.98 8.98 -11.59
C LEU A 130 21.27 10.42 -11.16
N GLN A 131 21.32 10.68 -9.86
CA GLN A 131 21.64 12.02 -9.34
C GLN A 131 23.05 12.46 -9.71
N GLY A 132 24.01 11.55 -9.69
CA GLY A 132 25.38 11.82 -10.16
C GLY A 132 25.40 12.25 -11.61
N ILE A 133 24.71 11.54 -12.49
CA ILE A 133 24.60 11.88 -13.92
C ILE A 133 23.95 13.26 -14.10
N ILE A 134 22.84 13.52 -13.43
CA ILE A 134 22.14 14.81 -13.51
C ILE A 134 23.06 15.94 -13.06
N ASN A 135 23.78 15.78 -11.95
CA ASN A 135 24.71 16.79 -11.44
C ASN A 135 25.88 17.03 -12.39
N VAL A 136 26.47 15.98 -12.98
CA VAL A 136 27.55 16.11 -13.96
C VAL A 136 27.06 16.88 -15.21
N VAL A 137 25.87 16.52 -15.73
CA VAL A 137 25.29 17.24 -16.88
C VAL A 137 25.02 18.69 -16.51
N GLN A 138 24.49 18.96 -15.32
CA GLN A 138 24.23 20.30 -14.82
C GLN A 138 25.52 21.13 -14.75
N MET A 139 26.61 20.54 -14.23
CA MET A 139 27.93 21.19 -14.16
C MET A 139 28.53 21.50 -15.53
N LEU A 140 28.33 20.62 -16.52
CA LEU A 140 28.83 20.81 -17.88
C LEU A 140 28.06 21.89 -18.66
N VAL A 141 26.74 22.01 -18.40
CA VAL A 141 25.85 22.92 -19.14
C VAL A 141 25.74 24.29 -18.48
N SER A 142 25.94 24.36 -17.18
CA SER A 142 25.95 25.60 -16.39
C SER A 142 27.23 25.63 -15.55
N PRO A 143 28.39 25.91 -16.14
CA PRO A 143 29.57 26.22 -15.36
C PRO A 143 29.25 27.49 -14.57
N GLY A 144 29.00 27.32 -13.27
CA GLY A 144 28.46 28.38 -12.44
C GLY A 144 29.43 29.53 -12.26
N ASP A 145 29.06 30.72 -12.74
CA ASP A 145 29.59 31.94 -12.18
C ASP A 145 28.96 32.11 -10.79
N THR A 146 29.72 31.78 -9.78
CA THR A 146 29.32 32.02 -8.38
C THR A 146 29.48 33.50 -8.10
N SER A 147 28.38 34.25 -8.16
CA SER A 147 28.37 35.64 -7.73
C SER A 147 28.29 35.69 -6.20
N TYR A 148 29.32 36.22 -5.58
CA TYR A 148 29.29 36.52 -4.15
C TYR A 148 28.75 37.96 -3.99
N VAL A 149 27.62 38.10 -3.34
CA VAL A 149 27.14 39.39 -2.86
C VAL A 149 27.43 39.46 -1.38
N ALA A 150 28.47 40.24 -1.02
CA ALA A 150 28.72 40.57 0.40
C ALA A 150 28.01 41.90 0.67
N ASP A 151 27.19 41.94 1.72
CA ASP A 151 26.66 43.21 2.22
C ASP A 151 27.57 43.74 3.36
N ASP A 152 27.36 44.99 3.72
CA ASP A 152 28.12 45.68 4.78
C ASP A 152 27.91 45.05 6.20
N SER A 153 26.96 44.09 6.35
CA SER A 153 26.70 43.37 7.57
C SER A 153 27.57 42.10 7.72
N GLY A 154 28.40 41.79 6.73
CA GLY A 154 29.27 40.58 6.72
C GLY A 154 28.53 39.28 6.37
N LEU A 155 27.25 39.33 6.01
CA LEU A 155 26.54 38.21 5.46
C LEU A 155 26.83 38.10 3.96
N SER A 156 27.48 37.00 3.55
CA SER A 156 27.71 36.71 2.14
C SER A 156 26.70 35.68 1.64
N PHE A 157 25.93 36.05 0.64
CA PHE A 157 25.06 35.11 -0.10
C PHE A 157 25.73 34.75 -1.41
N SER A 158 25.96 33.44 -1.63
CA SER A 158 26.36 32.95 -2.95
C SER A 158 25.15 32.43 -3.69
N TYR A 159 24.88 32.93 -4.88
CA TYR A 159 23.90 32.34 -5.80
C TYR A 159 24.61 31.98 -7.11
N ALA A 160 24.32 30.79 -7.61
CA ALA A 160 24.75 30.35 -8.92
C ALA A 160 23.70 30.77 -9.95
N SER A 161 24.05 31.61 -10.90
CA SER A 161 23.15 31.95 -12.01
C SER A 161 23.06 30.77 -12.95
N THR A 162 21.93 30.05 -12.91
CA THR A 162 21.68 28.94 -13.81
C THR A 162 21.14 29.49 -15.12
N GLY A 163 21.88 29.37 -16.21
CA GLY A 163 21.38 29.76 -17.55
C GLY A 163 20.15 28.92 -17.97
N VAL A 164 19.47 29.34 -19.04
CA VAL A 164 18.28 28.66 -19.58
C VAL A 164 18.54 27.16 -19.81
N ALA A 165 19.71 26.80 -20.29
CA ALA A 165 20.10 25.42 -20.52
C ALA A 165 20.19 24.61 -19.19
N GLY A 166 20.72 25.20 -18.13
CA GLY A 166 20.76 24.55 -16.80
C GLY A 166 19.37 24.40 -16.20
N ILE A 167 18.45 25.36 -16.40
CA ILE A 167 17.05 25.23 -15.98
C ILE A 167 16.38 24.06 -16.71
N LEU A 168 16.60 23.90 -18.01
CA LEU A 168 16.06 22.78 -18.78
C LEU A 168 16.58 21.42 -18.27
N VAL A 169 17.89 21.33 -18.00
CA VAL A 169 18.49 20.11 -17.41
C VAL A 169 17.88 19.81 -16.03
N ALA A 170 17.68 20.83 -15.20
CA ALA A 170 17.05 20.65 -13.88
C ALA A 170 15.61 20.14 -14.00
N ILE A 171 14.81 20.70 -14.92
CA ILE A 171 13.44 20.25 -15.14
C ILE A 171 13.41 18.81 -15.65
N VAL A 172 14.20 18.48 -16.67
CA VAL A 172 14.27 17.11 -17.22
C VAL A 172 14.77 16.12 -16.17
N GLY A 173 15.82 16.51 -15.43
CA GLY A 173 16.37 15.69 -14.35
C GLY A 173 15.35 15.44 -13.22
N TRP A 174 14.55 16.46 -12.88
CA TRP A 174 13.47 16.33 -11.90
C TRP A 174 12.39 15.34 -12.37
N PHE A 175 11.90 15.47 -13.61
CA PHE A 175 10.93 14.53 -14.17
C PHE A 175 11.48 13.09 -14.24
N LEU A 176 12.73 12.93 -14.66
CA LEU A 176 13.37 11.62 -14.73
C LEU A 176 13.51 11.00 -13.33
N SER A 177 13.92 11.78 -12.34
CA SER A 177 14.01 11.35 -10.94
C SER A 177 12.64 10.94 -10.38
N LEU A 178 11.58 11.68 -10.73
CA LEU A 178 10.20 11.36 -10.33
C LEU A 178 9.74 10.04 -10.94
N LEU A 179 9.99 9.79 -12.22
CA LEU A 179 9.61 8.55 -12.90
C LEU A 179 10.37 7.34 -12.35
N VAL A 180 11.70 7.46 -12.21
CA VAL A 180 12.54 6.40 -11.67
C VAL A 180 12.20 6.14 -10.21
N GLY A 181 12.01 7.18 -9.41
CA GLY A 181 11.60 7.07 -8.01
C GLY A 181 10.26 6.38 -7.85
N ALA A 182 9.25 6.74 -8.67
CA ALA A 182 7.94 6.09 -8.66
C ALA A 182 8.02 4.61 -9.07
N ALA A 183 8.84 4.28 -10.07
CA ALA A 183 9.06 2.90 -10.50
C ALA A 183 9.72 2.07 -9.39
N ILE A 184 10.75 2.60 -8.75
CA ILE A 184 11.43 1.97 -7.60
C ILE A 184 10.46 1.79 -6.44
N GLN A 185 9.72 2.84 -6.06
CA GLN A 185 8.74 2.78 -4.96
C GLN A 185 7.66 1.74 -5.24
N SER A 186 7.13 1.71 -6.47
CA SER A 186 6.13 0.72 -6.89
C SER A 186 6.68 -0.71 -6.84
N ALA A 187 7.88 -0.94 -7.35
CA ALA A 187 8.51 -2.25 -7.38
C ALA A 187 8.86 -2.74 -5.96
N PHE A 188 9.41 -1.87 -5.14
CA PHE A 188 9.77 -2.17 -3.75
C PHE A 188 8.54 -2.51 -2.91
N LEU A 189 7.49 -1.68 -2.97
CA LEU A 189 6.23 -1.95 -2.28
C LEU A 189 5.57 -3.24 -2.78
N GLY A 190 5.70 -3.59 -4.06
CA GLY A 190 5.23 -4.87 -4.58
C GLY A 190 5.81 -6.06 -3.82
N GLY A 191 7.14 -6.08 -3.62
CA GLY A 191 7.82 -7.10 -2.82
C GLY A 191 7.43 -7.07 -1.33
N ILE A 192 7.24 -5.88 -0.76
CA ILE A 192 6.74 -5.72 0.63
C ILE A 192 5.33 -6.31 0.78
N PHE A 193 4.44 -6.12 -0.22
CA PHE A 193 3.10 -6.72 -0.19
C PHE A 193 3.17 -8.25 -0.30
N ASP A 194 4.08 -8.80 -1.11
CA ASP A 194 4.28 -10.25 -1.19
C ASP A 194 4.70 -10.82 0.19
N ILE A 195 5.60 -10.13 0.91
CA ILE A 195 5.96 -10.47 2.31
C ILE A 195 4.75 -10.36 3.25
N ALA A 196 3.97 -9.28 3.14
CA ALA A 196 2.80 -9.05 3.97
C ALA A 196 1.68 -10.07 3.69
N ASN A 197 1.64 -10.66 2.50
CA ASN A 197 0.77 -11.77 2.13
C ASN A 197 1.30 -13.14 2.56
N GLY A 198 2.50 -13.20 3.16
CA GLY A 198 3.13 -14.46 3.58
C GLY A 198 3.78 -15.24 2.45
N GLN A 199 3.98 -14.62 1.29
CA GLN A 199 4.64 -15.24 0.14
C GLN A 199 6.16 -15.26 0.33
N GLN A 200 6.80 -16.28 -0.22
CA GLN A 200 8.26 -16.32 -0.31
C GLN A 200 8.74 -15.33 -1.37
N VAL A 201 9.67 -14.47 -0.98
CA VAL A 201 10.22 -13.45 -1.87
C VAL A 201 11.67 -13.76 -2.25
N THR A 202 12.00 -13.43 -3.48
CA THR A 202 13.36 -13.42 -4.00
C THR A 202 13.77 -11.97 -4.32
N VAL A 203 15.04 -11.72 -4.60
CA VAL A 203 15.48 -10.40 -5.05
C VAL A 203 14.67 -9.93 -6.26
N GLY A 204 14.35 -10.82 -7.20
CA GLY A 204 13.55 -10.51 -8.40
C GLY A 204 12.11 -10.07 -8.10
N SER A 205 11.54 -10.40 -6.93
CA SER A 205 10.20 -9.97 -6.54
C SER A 205 10.11 -8.45 -6.37
N PHE A 206 11.22 -7.79 -6.03
CA PHE A 206 11.32 -6.35 -5.84
C PHE A 206 11.56 -5.55 -7.13
N PHE A 207 11.72 -6.21 -8.29
CA PHE A 207 11.98 -5.54 -9.57
C PHE A 207 10.80 -5.63 -10.54
N ARG A 208 9.59 -5.75 -10.02
CA ARG A 208 8.35 -5.82 -10.80
C ARG A 208 7.44 -4.63 -10.47
N PRO A 209 7.68 -3.47 -11.07
CA PRO A 209 6.86 -2.30 -10.80
C PRO A 209 5.41 -2.53 -11.30
N ARG A 210 4.44 -2.06 -10.52
CA ARG A 210 3.01 -2.20 -10.78
C ARG A 210 2.36 -0.82 -10.76
N ASN A 211 1.42 -0.56 -11.66
CA ASN A 211 0.59 0.65 -11.66
C ASN A 211 1.40 1.98 -11.55
N ILE A 212 2.55 2.06 -12.24
CA ILE A 212 3.48 3.21 -12.17
C ILE A 212 2.76 4.52 -12.46
N GLY A 213 1.85 4.56 -13.46
CA GLY A 213 1.15 5.78 -13.84
C GLY A 213 0.38 6.41 -12.68
N ASN A 214 -0.41 5.61 -11.94
CA ASN A 214 -1.14 6.11 -10.78
C ASN A 214 -0.21 6.49 -9.63
N VAL A 215 0.92 5.80 -9.44
CA VAL A 215 1.93 6.16 -8.43
C VAL A 215 2.57 7.50 -8.78
N VAL A 216 2.93 7.73 -10.04
CA VAL A 216 3.49 9.02 -10.50
C VAL A 216 2.50 10.15 -10.28
N ILE A 217 1.24 9.98 -10.71
CA ILE A 217 0.21 11.01 -10.57
C ILE A 217 -0.06 11.29 -9.07
N ALA A 218 -0.23 10.25 -8.27
CA ALA A 218 -0.45 10.40 -6.83
C ALA A 218 0.75 11.08 -6.15
N GLY A 219 1.98 10.64 -6.47
CA GLY A 219 3.21 11.22 -5.95
C GLY A 219 3.38 12.69 -6.34
N LEU A 220 3.01 13.05 -7.57
CA LEU A 220 3.06 14.43 -8.04
C LEU A 220 2.05 15.32 -7.28
N ILE A 221 0.81 14.87 -7.12
CA ILE A 221 -0.20 15.62 -6.37
C ILE A 221 0.21 15.77 -4.89
N VAL A 222 0.63 14.68 -4.25
CA VAL A 222 1.13 14.73 -2.86
C VAL A 222 2.35 15.63 -2.75
N GLY A 223 3.29 15.53 -3.70
CA GLY A 223 4.47 16.38 -3.76
C GLY A 223 4.13 17.86 -3.86
N VAL A 224 3.18 18.24 -4.72
CA VAL A 224 2.71 19.64 -4.84
C VAL A 224 2.07 20.10 -3.52
N ILE A 225 1.16 19.30 -2.95
CA ILE A 225 0.47 19.66 -1.70
C ILE A 225 1.48 19.87 -0.56
N THR A 226 2.42 18.93 -0.39
CA THR A 226 3.43 19.02 0.67
C THR A 226 4.40 20.16 0.45
N THR A 227 4.84 20.40 -0.79
CA THR A 227 5.73 21.52 -1.14
C THR A 227 5.06 22.86 -0.86
N ILE A 228 3.81 23.04 -1.29
CA ILE A 228 3.05 24.26 -0.98
C ILE A 228 2.88 24.40 0.55
N GLY A 229 2.59 23.30 1.25
CA GLY A 229 2.49 23.30 2.70
C GLY A 229 3.77 23.77 3.38
N PHE A 230 4.94 23.27 2.98
CA PHE A 230 6.24 23.69 3.51
C PHE A 230 6.62 25.11 3.11
N PHE A 231 6.22 25.55 1.91
CA PHE A 231 6.47 26.92 1.47
C PHE A 231 5.65 27.94 2.26
N LEU A 232 4.40 27.63 2.60
CA LEU A 232 3.57 28.49 3.44
C LEU A 232 4.09 28.54 4.88
N CYS A 233 4.41 27.36 5.46
CA CYS A 233 4.97 27.23 6.80
C CYS A 233 5.39 25.76 7.02
N ILE A 234 6.32 25.51 7.92
CA ILE A 234 6.77 24.13 8.26
C ILE A 234 5.59 23.28 8.75
N VAL A 235 4.70 23.85 9.57
CA VAL A 235 3.59 23.11 10.21
C VAL A 235 2.59 22.52 9.20
N PRO A 236 2.03 23.28 8.23
CA PRO A 236 1.15 22.70 7.21
C PRO A 236 1.83 21.62 6.35
N GLY A 237 3.12 21.77 6.03
CA GLY A 237 3.89 20.78 5.30
C GLY A 237 4.03 19.46 6.06
N VAL A 238 4.33 19.55 7.35
CA VAL A 238 4.41 18.39 8.27
C VAL A 238 3.06 17.70 8.38
N ILE A 239 1.97 18.45 8.58
CA ILE A 239 0.62 17.89 8.64
C ILE A 239 0.24 17.18 7.34
N ALA A 240 0.52 17.82 6.19
CA ALA A 240 0.24 17.20 4.89
C ALA A 240 1.03 15.91 4.69
N SER A 241 2.31 15.88 5.01
CA SER A 241 3.15 14.67 4.91
C SER A 241 2.65 13.54 5.81
N PHE A 242 2.19 13.85 7.02
CA PHE A 242 1.57 12.90 7.95
C PHE A 242 0.26 12.33 7.41
N LEU A 243 -0.65 13.18 6.94
CA LEU A 243 -1.98 12.74 6.48
C LEU A 243 -1.92 11.96 5.16
N LEU A 244 -0.91 12.21 4.32
CA LEU A 244 -0.78 11.63 2.99
C LEU A 244 0.25 10.49 2.90
N MET A 245 0.81 10.04 4.02
CA MET A 245 1.89 9.05 4.05
C MET A 245 1.50 7.67 3.51
N PHE A 246 0.23 7.31 3.56
CA PHE A 246 -0.27 6.03 3.06
C PHE A 246 -0.71 6.05 1.59
N THR A 247 -0.64 7.21 0.92
CA THR A 247 -1.19 7.37 -0.44
C THR A 247 -0.64 6.33 -1.42
N THR A 248 0.68 6.14 -1.49
CA THR A 248 1.28 5.17 -2.41
C THR A 248 0.91 3.72 -2.04
N ILE A 249 0.79 3.42 -0.74
CA ILE A 249 0.33 2.12 -0.26
C ILE A 249 -1.11 1.88 -0.72
N ALA A 250 -1.99 2.87 -0.59
CA ALA A 250 -3.38 2.78 -1.02
C ALA A 250 -3.53 2.60 -2.55
N VAL A 251 -2.71 3.30 -3.36
CA VAL A 251 -2.66 3.11 -4.81
C VAL A 251 -2.33 1.67 -5.18
N LEU A 252 -1.31 1.10 -4.54
CA LEU A 252 -0.75 -0.19 -4.95
C LEU A 252 -1.44 -1.39 -4.30
N ASP A 253 -1.84 -1.28 -3.04
CA ASP A 253 -2.46 -2.38 -2.28
C ASP A 253 -3.93 -2.59 -2.67
N ARG A 254 -4.66 -1.49 -2.89
CA ARG A 254 -6.09 -1.51 -3.22
C ARG A 254 -6.38 -1.11 -4.67
N ASN A 255 -5.34 -0.90 -5.47
CA ASN A 255 -5.43 -0.45 -6.87
C ASN A 255 -6.34 0.79 -7.06
N LEU A 256 -6.26 1.73 -6.11
CA LEU A 256 -7.09 2.93 -6.14
C LEU A 256 -6.59 3.94 -7.17
N ALA A 257 -7.52 4.73 -7.72
CA ALA A 257 -7.17 5.92 -8.48
C ALA A 257 -6.44 6.94 -7.57
N PRO A 258 -5.59 7.82 -8.11
CA PRO A 258 -4.76 8.72 -7.31
C PRO A 258 -5.53 9.55 -6.29
N MET A 259 -6.66 10.14 -6.67
CA MET A 259 -7.48 10.96 -5.77
C MET A 259 -8.16 10.14 -4.66
N ASP A 260 -8.61 8.93 -4.99
CA ASP A 260 -9.23 8.03 -4.00
C ASP A 260 -8.19 7.49 -3.02
N ALA A 261 -6.96 7.26 -3.49
CA ALA A 261 -5.84 6.88 -2.64
C ALA A 261 -5.45 8.01 -1.66
N ILE A 262 -5.43 9.27 -2.14
CA ILE A 262 -5.19 10.45 -1.30
C ILE A 262 -6.28 10.56 -0.23
N ARG A 263 -7.56 10.43 -0.60
CA ARG A 263 -8.68 10.43 0.35
C ARG A 263 -8.56 9.30 1.35
N SER A 264 -8.30 8.07 0.89
CA SER A 264 -8.09 6.90 1.75
C SER A 264 -6.96 7.11 2.76
N SER A 265 -5.82 7.69 2.33
CA SER A 265 -4.71 8.02 3.21
C SER A 265 -5.10 9.04 4.28
N PHE A 266 -5.75 10.14 3.84
CA PHE A 266 -6.24 11.20 4.71
C PHE A 266 -7.23 10.67 5.76
N ASP A 267 -8.23 9.91 5.34
CA ASP A 267 -9.26 9.36 6.23
C ASP A 267 -8.66 8.36 7.22
N THR A 268 -7.76 7.48 6.77
CA THR A 268 -7.07 6.53 7.65
C THR A 268 -6.25 7.23 8.72
N ALA A 269 -5.45 8.22 8.34
CA ALA A 269 -4.60 8.97 9.26
C ALA A 269 -5.43 9.84 10.22
N LYS A 270 -6.45 10.54 9.70
CA LYS A 270 -7.33 11.40 10.48
C LYS A 270 -8.17 10.63 11.50
N SER A 271 -8.69 9.46 11.13
CA SER A 271 -9.51 8.64 12.02
C SER A 271 -8.70 7.94 13.11
N ASN A 272 -7.37 7.83 12.95
CA ASN A 272 -6.48 7.09 13.84
C ASN A 272 -5.24 7.91 14.22
N VAL A 273 -5.41 9.22 14.49
CA VAL A 273 -4.28 10.16 14.69
C VAL A 273 -3.26 9.66 15.73
N GLY A 274 -3.72 9.19 16.89
CA GLY A 274 -2.82 8.75 17.97
C GLY A 274 -1.89 7.61 17.56
N PRO A 275 -2.41 6.43 17.20
CA PRO A 275 -1.59 5.30 16.78
C PRO A 275 -0.74 5.62 15.54
N VAL A 276 -1.32 6.26 14.53
CA VAL A 276 -0.63 6.59 13.28
C VAL A 276 0.50 7.59 13.51
N LEU A 277 0.31 8.60 14.38
CA LEU A 277 1.35 9.56 14.73
C LEU A 277 2.55 8.87 15.40
N LEU A 278 2.29 7.96 16.34
CA LEU A 278 3.36 7.22 17.00
C LEU A 278 4.14 6.34 16.01
N ILE A 279 3.47 5.66 15.10
CA ILE A 279 4.11 4.88 14.05
C ILE A 279 4.93 5.79 13.11
N TRP A 280 4.37 6.93 12.70
CA TRP A 280 5.05 7.89 11.84
C TRP A 280 6.32 8.44 12.49
N LEU A 281 6.25 8.86 13.75
CA LEU A 281 7.43 9.31 14.52
C LEU A 281 8.46 8.19 14.68
N THR A 282 8.02 6.96 14.93
CA THR A 282 8.91 5.79 15.03
C THR A 282 9.62 5.53 13.70
N THR A 283 8.91 5.60 12.58
CA THR A 283 9.52 5.40 11.25
C THR A 283 10.52 6.52 10.91
N ILE A 284 10.22 7.78 11.27
CA ILE A 284 11.17 8.89 11.13
C ILE A 284 12.40 8.65 12.00
N ALA A 285 12.23 8.32 13.28
CA ALA A 285 13.34 8.05 14.18
C ALA A 285 14.23 6.91 13.66
N LEU A 286 13.62 5.83 13.16
CA LEU A 286 14.32 4.69 12.59
C LEU A 286 15.17 5.09 11.38
N VAL A 287 14.59 5.89 10.46
CA VAL A 287 15.29 6.38 9.27
C VAL A 287 16.40 7.35 9.64
N LEU A 288 16.17 8.24 10.61
CA LEU A 288 17.22 9.18 11.09
C LEU A 288 18.40 8.43 11.71
N VAL A 289 18.14 7.45 12.58
CA VAL A 289 19.19 6.60 13.15
C VAL A 289 19.93 5.85 12.06
N GLY A 290 19.21 5.30 11.09
CA GLY A 290 19.80 4.62 9.92
C GLY A 290 20.70 5.53 9.08
N ALA A 291 20.30 6.78 8.90
CA ALA A 291 21.06 7.79 8.17
C ALA A 291 22.35 8.19 8.94
N LEU A 292 22.26 8.37 10.26
CA LEU A 292 23.40 8.69 11.13
C LEU A 292 24.50 7.61 11.11
N LEU A 293 24.14 6.36 10.83
CA LEU A 293 25.09 5.26 10.64
C LEU A 293 25.73 5.27 9.23
N CYS A 294 26.18 6.44 8.76
CA CYS A 294 26.75 6.64 7.43
C CYS A 294 25.88 6.16 6.27
N GLY A 295 24.55 6.16 6.46
CA GLY A 295 23.59 5.70 5.47
C GLY A 295 23.48 4.17 5.34
N VAL A 296 24.45 3.39 5.83
CA VAL A 296 24.37 1.92 5.78
C VAL A 296 23.19 1.39 6.59
N GLY A 297 22.86 2.05 7.70
CA GLY A 297 21.68 1.72 8.50
C GLY A 297 20.36 1.85 7.74
N LEU A 298 20.30 2.63 6.66
CA LEU A 298 19.10 2.76 5.83
C LEU A 298 18.76 1.46 5.08
N LEU A 299 19.75 0.57 4.85
CA LEU A 299 19.50 -0.75 4.26
C LEU A 299 18.60 -1.63 5.14
N VAL A 300 18.54 -1.33 6.43
CA VAL A 300 17.68 -2.01 7.40
C VAL A 300 16.49 -1.13 7.75
N ALA A 301 16.75 0.14 8.09
CA ALA A 301 15.72 1.06 8.54
C ALA A 301 14.65 1.34 7.48
N GLY A 302 15.02 1.46 6.21
CA GLY A 302 14.10 1.68 5.10
C GLY A 302 13.09 0.55 4.93
N PRO A 303 13.53 -0.70 4.72
CA PRO A 303 12.63 -1.85 4.65
C PRO A 303 11.76 -2.03 5.89
N VAL A 304 12.32 -1.92 7.09
CA VAL A 304 11.56 -2.07 8.33
C VAL A 304 10.50 -0.99 8.47
N ALA A 305 10.84 0.28 8.20
CA ALA A 305 9.88 1.38 8.21
C ALA A 305 8.74 1.16 7.21
N THR A 306 9.07 0.70 5.99
CA THR A 306 8.05 0.41 4.96
C THR A 306 7.14 -0.75 5.36
N LEU A 307 7.69 -1.82 5.94
CA LEU A 307 6.90 -2.93 6.51
C LEU A 307 5.97 -2.45 7.62
N MET A 308 6.44 -1.58 8.51
CA MET A 308 5.61 -0.97 9.56
C MET A 308 4.44 -0.18 8.98
N LEU A 309 4.68 0.64 7.95
CA LEU A 309 3.64 1.44 7.29
C LEU A 309 2.59 0.56 6.60
N VAL A 310 3.02 -0.49 5.90
CA VAL A 310 2.11 -1.44 5.23
C VAL A 310 1.27 -2.21 6.25
N TYR A 311 1.89 -2.70 7.32
CA TYR A 311 1.18 -3.35 8.43
C TYR A 311 0.11 -2.44 9.01
N THR A 312 0.50 -1.20 9.36
CA THR A 312 -0.41 -0.21 9.94
C THR A 312 -1.59 0.09 9.03
N TYR A 313 -1.31 0.40 7.75
CA TYR A 313 -2.36 0.71 6.78
C TYR A 313 -3.36 -0.44 6.63
N ARG A 314 -2.87 -1.67 6.44
CA ARG A 314 -3.72 -2.85 6.28
C ARG A 314 -4.53 -3.14 7.54
N THR A 315 -3.91 -3.11 8.72
CA THR A 315 -4.61 -3.38 9.98
C THR A 315 -5.73 -2.37 10.22
N LEU A 316 -5.48 -1.08 9.99
CA LEU A 316 -6.49 -0.03 10.17
C LEU A 316 -7.63 -0.08 9.14
N ASN A 317 -7.37 -0.63 7.96
CA ASN A 317 -8.37 -0.75 6.89
C ASN A 317 -8.95 -2.17 6.74
N GLY A 318 -8.72 -3.06 7.70
CA GLY A 318 -9.23 -4.44 7.68
C GLY A 318 -8.58 -5.32 6.61
N GLY A 319 -7.40 -4.95 6.11
CA GLY A 319 -6.65 -5.72 5.14
C GLY A 319 -5.93 -6.92 5.78
N PHE A 320 -5.71 -7.97 4.98
CA PHE A 320 -4.99 -9.16 5.46
C PHE A 320 -3.51 -8.87 5.69
N VAL A 321 -3.00 -9.35 6.81
CA VAL A 321 -1.57 -9.35 7.15
C VAL A 321 -1.19 -10.75 7.63
N ALA A 322 -0.25 -11.39 6.95
CA ALA A 322 0.23 -12.72 7.35
C ALA A 322 0.88 -12.66 8.75
N PRO A 323 0.57 -13.61 9.65
CA PRO A 323 1.10 -13.62 11.01
C PRO A 323 2.64 -13.66 11.01
N ALA A 324 3.24 -13.19 12.11
CA ALA A 324 4.67 -13.39 12.34
C ALA A 324 4.96 -14.89 12.39
N VAL A 325 6.03 -15.30 11.72
CA VAL A 325 6.45 -16.71 11.69
C VAL A 325 7.30 -16.95 12.94
N PRO A 326 7.04 -18.02 13.71
CA PRO A 326 7.85 -18.34 14.89
C PRO A 326 9.32 -18.62 14.56
#